data_37a6bff4f5a71acc060c0b0fc38fb1ec
#
_entry.id   37a6bff4f5a71acc060c0b0fc38fb1ec
#
_cell.length_a   1.000
_cell.length_b   1.000
_cell.length_c   1.000
_cell.angle_alpha   90.00
_cell.angle_beta   90.00
_cell.angle_gamma   90.00
#
_symmetry.space_group_name_H-M   'P 1'
#
loop_
_entity.id
_entity.type
_entity.pdbx_description
1 polymer ?
#
loop_
_entity_poly.entity_id
_entity_poly.type
_entity_poly.pdbx_seq_one_letter_code
_entity_poly.pdbx_strand_id
1 'polypeptide(L)'
;FYVQLNRPEKAVEMLKRAVANSKDNFTYKMALASITRNLGMYGEAAEEYEELVRDYPEKEELNYYLADALTQAGEIGKAIEAYDALESVMGMNEAISMQKYKLYVQLEKPEEAFKEIEKLAAKYPMEARYQIVLGDLHLENGEMDKALACYQKANEIDPTDPYYIVSMANYYEAKGDKEAAEQQIRSALVNEKLDVETKVNILSRYILKLQQTKQGTENANHLFQTLLEQHPEDIDLKLMYGGLLMAQGKTEEAKFQFQLVTEMEPGNAGAWQQLLNLALKGEDIPEVIRICTACM
;
A
#
# COMPACT_ATOMS: atom_id res chain seq x y z
N PHE A 1 -28.95 19.29 7.61
CA PHE A 1 -29.47 20.36 6.73
C PHE A 1 -28.33 21.07 5.96
N TYR A 2 -27.40 21.81 6.60
CA TYR A 2 -26.34 22.55 5.90
C TYR A 2 -25.36 21.66 5.13
N VAL A 3 -25.07 20.47 5.62
CA VAL A 3 -24.25 19.47 4.90
C VAL A 3 -24.96 19.03 3.61
N GLN A 4 -26.29 18.80 3.68
CA GLN A 4 -27.09 18.45 2.50
C GLN A 4 -27.18 19.59 1.46
N LEU A 5 -27.04 20.83 1.91
CA LEU A 5 -26.99 22.02 1.05
C LEU A 5 -25.56 22.33 0.52
N ASN A 6 -24.61 21.42 0.74
CA ASN A 6 -23.20 21.60 0.37
C ASN A 6 -22.56 22.88 0.97
N ARG A 7 -22.90 23.17 2.25
CA ARG A 7 -22.37 24.32 3.02
C ARG A 7 -21.79 23.84 4.36
N PRO A 8 -20.74 22.99 4.33
CA PRO A 8 -20.22 22.34 5.54
C PRO A 8 -19.64 23.34 6.56
N GLU A 9 -19.01 24.43 6.13
CA GLU A 9 -18.48 25.46 7.02
C GLU A 9 -19.57 26.09 7.89
N LYS A 10 -20.76 26.35 7.31
CA LYS A 10 -21.90 26.83 8.09
C LYS A 10 -22.43 25.80 9.08
N ALA A 11 -22.33 24.52 8.74
CA ALA A 11 -22.72 23.45 9.67
C ALA A 11 -21.80 23.46 10.88
N VAL A 12 -20.48 23.57 10.69
CA VAL A 12 -19.48 23.70 11.77
C VAL A 12 -19.78 24.94 12.63
N GLU A 13 -20.01 26.10 12.03
CA GLU A 13 -20.33 27.34 12.78
C GLU A 13 -21.56 27.16 13.65
N MET A 14 -22.64 26.58 13.09
CA MET A 14 -23.88 26.37 13.85
C MET A 14 -23.70 25.33 14.97
N LEU A 15 -22.93 24.29 14.74
CA LEU A 15 -22.62 23.30 15.78
C LEU A 15 -21.75 23.91 16.89
N LYS A 16 -20.73 24.71 16.57
CA LYS A 16 -19.93 25.45 17.56
C LYS A 16 -20.82 26.33 18.45
N ARG A 17 -21.80 27.03 17.86
CA ARG A 17 -22.79 27.80 18.62
C ARG A 17 -23.70 26.90 19.48
N ALA A 18 -24.14 25.77 18.95
CA ALA A 18 -24.98 24.84 19.71
C ALA A 18 -24.24 24.26 20.92
N VAL A 19 -22.97 23.86 20.73
CA VAL A 19 -22.09 23.37 21.82
C VAL A 19 -21.88 24.51 22.87
N ALA A 20 -21.62 25.75 22.43
CA ALA A 20 -21.43 26.86 23.35
C ALA A 20 -22.68 27.15 24.21
N ASN A 21 -23.87 26.93 23.65
CA ASN A 21 -25.15 27.14 24.38
C ASN A 21 -25.56 25.91 25.23
N SER A 22 -25.03 24.73 24.96
CA SER A 22 -25.37 23.49 25.66
C SER A 22 -24.11 22.64 25.80
N LYS A 23 -23.22 23.05 26.69
CA LYS A 23 -21.87 22.49 26.87
C LYS A 23 -21.85 21.01 27.22
N ASP A 24 -22.88 20.52 27.89
CA ASP A 24 -22.98 19.10 28.32
C ASP A 24 -23.76 18.24 27.32
N ASN A 25 -24.07 18.76 26.12
CA ASN A 25 -24.82 17.99 25.13
C ASN A 25 -23.88 17.12 24.28
N PHE A 26 -23.84 15.85 24.61
CA PHE A 26 -23.04 14.82 23.90
C PHE A 26 -23.29 14.84 22.39
N THR A 27 -24.58 14.89 21.99
CA THR A 27 -24.95 14.83 20.55
C THR A 27 -24.39 15.98 19.76
N TYR A 28 -24.39 17.20 20.32
CA TYR A 28 -23.83 18.37 19.64
C TYR A 28 -22.31 18.31 19.56
N LYS A 29 -21.62 17.91 20.63
CA LYS A 29 -20.17 17.71 20.63
C LYS A 29 -19.75 16.63 19.63
N MET A 30 -20.41 15.48 19.66
CA MET A 30 -20.13 14.38 18.74
C MET A 30 -20.41 14.75 17.27
N ALA A 31 -21.48 15.50 17.01
CA ALA A 31 -21.79 15.99 15.66
C ALA A 31 -20.72 16.97 15.17
N LEU A 32 -20.22 17.86 16.05
CA LEU A 32 -19.16 18.80 15.72
C LEU A 32 -17.86 18.05 15.39
N ALA A 33 -17.39 17.17 16.27
CA ALA A 33 -16.18 16.37 16.06
C ALA A 33 -16.24 15.52 14.78
N SER A 34 -17.41 14.93 14.49
CA SER A 34 -17.59 14.13 13.28
C SER A 34 -17.55 14.97 12.00
N ILE A 35 -18.12 16.18 12.01
CA ILE A 35 -18.13 17.01 10.80
C ILE A 35 -16.76 17.65 10.55
N THR A 36 -16.06 18.12 11.58
CA THR A 36 -14.70 18.65 11.48
C THR A 36 -13.74 17.61 10.94
N ARG A 37 -13.83 16.37 11.44
CA ARG A 37 -13.07 15.23 10.91
C ARG A 37 -13.36 14.96 9.43
N ASN A 38 -14.65 14.92 9.04
CA ASN A 38 -15.05 14.65 7.65
C ASN A 38 -14.64 15.76 6.67
N LEU A 39 -14.37 16.96 7.16
CA LEU A 39 -13.85 18.09 6.39
C LEU A 39 -12.32 18.14 6.33
N GLY A 40 -11.64 17.15 6.91
CA GLY A 40 -10.18 17.09 6.96
C GLY A 40 -9.56 18.04 8.00
N MET A 41 -10.37 18.64 8.88
CA MET A 41 -9.92 19.51 9.98
C MET A 41 -9.49 18.65 11.18
N TYR A 42 -8.52 17.75 10.94
CA TYR A 42 -8.19 16.66 11.86
C TYR A 42 -7.68 17.14 13.22
N GLY A 43 -6.91 18.24 13.25
CA GLY A 43 -6.44 18.84 14.51
C GLY A 43 -7.60 19.32 15.39
N GLU A 44 -8.55 20.08 14.80
CA GLU A 44 -9.74 20.55 15.54
C GLU A 44 -10.61 19.35 15.97
N ALA A 45 -10.78 18.36 15.09
CA ALA A 45 -11.53 17.13 15.42
C ALA A 45 -10.89 16.38 16.61
N ALA A 46 -9.56 16.30 16.65
CA ALA A 46 -8.84 15.66 17.75
C ALA A 46 -9.09 16.40 19.07
N GLU A 47 -9.00 17.73 19.09
CA GLU A 47 -9.31 18.55 20.30
C GLU A 47 -10.75 18.30 20.78
N GLU A 48 -11.72 18.23 19.87
CA GLU A 48 -13.11 17.98 20.20
C GLU A 48 -13.35 16.54 20.70
N TYR A 49 -12.65 15.54 20.14
CA TYR A 49 -12.69 14.17 20.66
C TYR A 49 -11.97 14.04 22.00
N GLU A 50 -10.87 14.76 22.26
CA GLU A 50 -10.22 14.82 23.58
C GLU A 50 -11.18 15.34 24.65
N GLU A 51 -11.96 16.40 24.33
CA GLU A 51 -13.01 16.87 25.24
C GLU A 51 -14.09 15.83 25.49
N LEU A 52 -14.53 15.12 24.44
CA LEU A 52 -15.53 14.07 24.56
C LEU A 52 -15.05 12.91 25.43
N VAL A 53 -13.81 12.43 25.24
CA VAL A 53 -13.21 11.39 26.07
C VAL A 53 -13.13 11.82 27.53
N ARG A 54 -12.75 13.07 27.79
CA ARG A 54 -12.67 13.61 29.17
C ARG A 54 -14.04 13.74 29.82
N ASP A 55 -15.06 14.20 29.08
CA ASP A 55 -16.38 14.49 29.62
C ASP A 55 -17.26 13.21 29.70
N TYR A 56 -16.97 12.17 28.90
CA TYR A 56 -17.73 10.92 28.83
C TYR A 56 -16.80 9.70 28.85
N PRO A 57 -16.02 9.49 29.95
CA PRO A 57 -15.02 8.44 30.03
C PRO A 57 -15.60 7.02 29.97
N GLU A 58 -16.91 6.86 30.23
CA GLU A 58 -17.63 5.59 30.11
C GLU A 58 -17.90 5.17 28.65
N LYS A 59 -17.65 6.09 27.69
CA LYS A 59 -17.81 5.82 26.25
C LYS A 59 -16.47 5.48 25.62
N GLU A 60 -16.04 4.25 25.82
CA GLU A 60 -14.72 3.76 25.41
C GLU A 60 -14.45 3.90 23.93
N GLU A 61 -15.50 3.80 23.10
CA GLU A 61 -15.45 3.98 21.66
C GLU A 61 -14.94 5.36 21.21
N LEU A 62 -15.01 6.37 22.06
CA LEU A 62 -14.49 7.72 21.77
C LEU A 62 -12.97 7.73 21.57
N ASN A 63 -12.25 6.85 22.29
CA ASN A 63 -10.80 6.71 22.11
C ASN A 63 -10.42 6.24 20.70
N TYR A 64 -11.28 5.45 20.05
CA TYR A 64 -11.05 5.06 18.65
C TYR A 64 -11.14 6.26 17.71
N TYR A 65 -12.19 7.10 17.88
CA TYR A 65 -12.34 8.31 17.05
C TYR A 65 -11.24 9.34 17.32
N LEU A 66 -10.81 9.46 18.58
CA LEU A 66 -9.68 10.29 18.98
C LEU A 66 -8.38 9.82 18.32
N ALA A 67 -8.07 8.53 18.45
CA ALA A 67 -6.88 7.94 17.87
C ALA A 67 -6.83 8.10 16.34
N ASP A 68 -7.97 7.90 15.65
CA ASP A 68 -8.07 8.11 14.22
C ASP A 68 -7.83 9.59 13.85
N ALA A 69 -8.47 10.54 14.53
CA ALA A 69 -8.29 11.96 14.29
C ALA A 69 -6.84 12.41 14.53
N LEU A 70 -6.21 11.97 15.62
CA LEU A 70 -4.81 12.24 15.95
C LEU A 70 -3.85 11.64 14.89
N THR A 71 -4.15 10.43 14.42
CA THR A 71 -3.38 9.79 13.34
C THR A 71 -3.39 10.64 12.07
N GLN A 72 -4.58 11.09 11.66
CA GLN A 72 -4.75 11.93 10.46
C GLN A 72 -4.17 13.33 10.65
N ALA A 73 -4.15 13.86 11.88
CA ALA A 73 -3.51 15.13 12.24
C ALA A 73 -1.97 15.03 12.29
N GLY A 74 -1.40 13.82 12.24
CA GLY A 74 0.03 13.60 12.35
C GLY A 74 0.55 13.61 13.80
N GLU A 75 -0.33 13.63 14.80
CA GLU A 75 0.02 13.58 16.23
C GLU A 75 0.22 12.13 16.70
N ILE A 76 1.17 11.45 16.07
CA ILE A 76 1.35 9.99 16.14
C ILE A 76 1.52 9.47 17.57
N GLY A 77 2.30 10.18 18.42
CA GLY A 77 2.51 9.78 19.81
C GLY A 77 1.21 9.74 20.62
N LYS A 78 0.39 10.78 20.49
CA LYS A 78 -0.93 10.83 21.15
C LYS A 78 -1.91 9.80 20.59
N ALA A 79 -1.84 9.52 19.28
CA ALA A 79 -2.65 8.49 18.65
C ALA A 79 -2.37 7.12 19.28
N ILE A 80 -1.10 6.78 19.51
CA ILE A 80 -0.72 5.55 20.19
C ILE A 80 -1.26 5.52 21.62
N GLU A 81 -1.14 6.61 22.38
CA GLU A 81 -1.70 6.70 23.74
C GLU A 81 -3.22 6.47 23.76
N ALA A 82 -3.95 7.01 22.80
CA ALA A 82 -5.39 6.79 22.66
C ALA A 82 -5.73 5.34 22.29
N TYR A 83 -4.93 4.69 21.43
CA TYR A 83 -5.07 3.25 21.15
C TYR A 83 -4.70 2.39 22.37
N ASP A 84 -3.70 2.77 23.17
CA ASP A 84 -3.34 2.07 24.41
C ASP A 84 -4.47 2.16 25.44
N ALA A 85 -5.10 3.33 25.58
CA ALA A 85 -6.27 3.51 26.43
C ALA A 85 -7.42 2.58 25.97
N LEU A 86 -7.69 2.52 24.66
CA LEU A 86 -8.71 1.65 24.09
C LEU A 86 -8.39 0.16 24.33
N GLU A 87 -7.13 -0.26 24.09
CA GLU A 87 -6.67 -1.64 24.30
C GLU A 87 -6.76 -2.05 25.78
N SER A 88 -6.52 -1.11 26.72
CA SER A 88 -6.60 -1.38 28.15
C SER A 88 -7.99 -1.78 28.61
N VAL A 89 -9.03 -1.27 27.96
CA VAL A 89 -10.43 -1.50 28.28
C VAL A 89 -11.05 -2.64 27.46
N MET A 90 -10.86 -2.61 26.16
CA MET A 90 -11.42 -3.62 25.24
C MET A 90 -10.60 -4.91 25.19
N GLY A 91 -9.39 -4.89 25.75
CA GLY A 91 -8.41 -5.95 25.57
C GLY A 91 -7.76 -5.90 24.20
N MET A 92 -6.76 -6.76 23.99
CA MET A 92 -6.04 -6.86 22.74
C MET A 92 -6.98 -7.14 21.56
N ASN A 93 -6.89 -6.31 20.53
CA ASN A 93 -7.68 -6.37 19.31
C ASN A 93 -6.75 -6.25 18.10
N GLU A 94 -6.98 -7.08 17.07
CA GLU A 94 -6.16 -7.09 15.86
C GLU A 94 -6.09 -5.71 15.20
N ALA A 95 -7.24 -5.05 15.03
CA ALA A 95 -7.29 -3.75 14.35
C ALA A 95 -6.46 -2.70 15.13
N ILE A 96 -6.55 -2.68 16.47
CA ILE A 96 -5.79 -1.76 17.31
C ILE A 96 -4.29 -2.05 17.20
N SER A 97 -3.87 -3.32 17.37
CA SER A 97 -2.46 -3.69 17.29
C SER A 97 -1.86 -3.40 15.92
N MET A 98 -2.62 -3.62 14.84
CA MET A 98 -2.16 -3.28 13.47
C MET A 98 -2.04 -1.76 13.24
N GLN A 99 -2.92 -0.95 13.83
CA GLN A 99 -2.77 0.51 13.76
C GLN A 99 -1.53 0.95 14.55
N LYS A 100 -1.35 0.46 15.78
CA LYS A 100 -0.16 0.76 16.58
C LYS A 100 1.13 0.34 15.87
N TYR A 101 1.15 -0.86 15.26
CA TYR A 101 2.28 -1.31 14.43
C TYR A 101 2.63 -0.28 13.34
N LYS A 102 1.64 0.15 12.55
CA LYS A 102 1.87 1.16 11.50
C LYS A 102 2.39 2.48 12.05
N LEU A 103 1.85 2.94 13.18
CA LEU A 103 2.27 4.17 13.83
C LEU A 103 3.70 4.07 14.38
N TYR A 104 4.08 2.93 14.96
CA TYR A 104 5.45 2.70 15.40
C TYR A 104 6.45 2.63 14.24
N VAL A 105 6.07 2.02 13.11
CA VAL A 105 6.86 2.05 11.88
C VAL A 105 7.05 3.50 11.40
N GLN A 106 5.98 4.31 11.39
CA GLN A 106 6.06 5.72 11.00
C GLN A 106 6.93 6.57 11.94
N LEU A 107 7.01 6.20 13.23
CA LEU A 107 7.90 6.85 14.22
C LEU A 107 9.33 6.32 14.18
N GLU A 108 9.66 5.41 13.27
CA GLU A 108 10.96 4.73 13.22
C GLU A 108 11.30 4.01 14.55
N LYS A 109 10.29 3.40 15.18
CA LYS A 109 10.39 2.63 16.41
C LYS A 109 10.22 1.12 16.14
N PRO A 110 11.22 0.45 15.57
CA PRO A 110 11.10 -0.93 15.12
C PRO A 110 10.88 -1.93 16.25
N GLU A 111 11.43 -1.68 17.44
CA GLU A 111 11.27 -2.58 18.59
C GLU A 111 9.83 -2.62 19.10
N GLU A 112 9.15 -1.45 19.14
CA GLU A 112 7.77 -1.34 19.55
C GLU A 112 6.84 -1.90 18.47
N ALA A 113 7.11 -1.64 17.19
CA ALA A 113 6.40 -2.23 16.08
C ALA A 113 6.48 -3.77 16.13
N PHE A 114 7.67 -4.32 16.36
CA PHE A 114 7.90 -5.74 16.50
C PHE A 114 7.03 -6.37 17.60
N LYS A 115 6.96 -5.75 18.79
CA LYS A 115 6.15 -6.22 19.91
C LYS A 115 4.66 -6.33 19.57
N GLU A 116 4.12 -5.41 18.79
CA GLU A 116 2.71 -5.48 18.38
C GLU A 116 2.44 -6.69 17.48
N ILE A 117 3.36 -7.01 16.57
CA ILE A 117 3.25 -8.20 15.71
C ILE A 117 3.47 -9.50 16.52
N GLU A 118 4.42 -9.51 17.47
CA GLU A 118 4.59 -10.66 18.37
C GLU A 118 3.31 -10.98 19.15
N LYS A 119 2.63 -9.94 19.68
CA LYS A 119 1.33 -10.11 20.36
C LYS A 119 0.29 -10.75 19.42
N LEU A 120 0.22 -10.28 18.16
CA LEU A 120 -0.71 -10.82 17.18
C LEU A 120 -0.39 -12.26 16.82
N ALA A 121 0.88 -12.59 16.56
CA ALA A 121 1.32 -13.95 16.28
C ALA A 121 1.06 -14.92 17.44
N ALA A 122 1.20 -14.45 18.67
CA ALA A 122 0.90 -15.25 19.87
C ALA A 122 -0.61 -15.48 20.03
N LYS A 123 -1.44 -14.47 19.75
CA LYS A 123 -2.90 -14.57 19.89
C LYS A 123 -3.55 -15.35 18.75
N TYR A 124 -3.00 -15.25 17.56
CA TYR A 124 -3.51 -15.87 16.33
C TYR A 124 -2.46 -16.81 15.69
N PRO A 125 -2.11 -17.92 16.36
CA PRO A 125 -0.99 -18.77 15.94
C PRO A 125 -1.22 -19.51 14.62
N MET A 126 -2.46 -19.56 14.13
CA MET A 126 -2.82 -20.19 12.85
C MET A 126 -2.96 -19.17 11.69
N GLU A 127 -2.53 -17.93 11.89
CA GLU A 127 -2.52 -16.90 10.87
C GLU A 127 -1.10 -16.75 10.30
N ALA A 128 -0.87 -17.28 9.10
CA ALA A 128 0.44 -17.28 8.45
C ALA A 128 1.03 -15.87 8.28
N ARG A 129 0.18 -14.88 7.99
CA ARG A 129 0.58 -13.48 7.77
C ARG A 129 1.40 -12.87 8.92
N TYR A 130 1.10 -13.19 10.18
CA TYR A 130 1.88 -12.65 11.31
C TYR A 130 3.25 -13.30 11.42
N GLN A 131 3.37 -14.57 11.06
CA GLN A 131 4.67 -15.26 11.00
C GLN A 131 5.51 -14.70 9.85
N ILE A 132 4.89 -14.37 8.70
CA ILE A 132 5.57 -13.75 7.57
C ILE A 132 6.12 -12.37 7.99
N VAL A 133 5.29 -11.50 8.57
CA VAL A 133 5.71 -10.16 9.02
C VAL A 133 6.81 -10.25 10.08
N LEU A 134 6.71 -11.17 11.04
CA LEU A 134 7.80 -11.40 12.01
C LEU A 134 9.10 -11.83 11.33
N GLY A 135 8.99 -12.72 10.34
CA GLY A 135 10.14 -13.15 9.54
C GLY A 135 10.80 -11.98 8.82
N ASP A 136 10.00 -11.10 8.19
CA ASP A 136 10.50 -9.92 7.50
C ASP A 136 11.20 -8.95 8.47
N LEU A 137 10.62 -8.68 9.63
CA LEU A 137 11.24 -7.84 10.67
C LEU A 137 12.56 -8.45 11.20
N HIS A 138 12.61 -9.77 11.42
CA HIS A 138 13.85 -10.44 11.79
C HIS A 138 14.91 -10.35 10.68
N LEU A 139 14.48 -10.45 9.42
CA LEU A 139 15.37 -10.34 8.26
C LEU A 139 15.96 -8.92 8.15
N GLU A 140 15.15 -7.88 8.33
CA GLU A 140 15.57 -6.49 8.36
C GLU A 140 16.59 -6.22 9.47
N ASN A 141 16.44 -6.88 10.63
CA ASN A 141 17.38 -6.82 11.74
C ASN A 141 18.63 -7.71 11.55
N GLY A 142 18.75 -8.42 10.41
CA GLY A 142 19.86 -9.32 10.13
C GLY A 142 19.82 -10.65 10.89
N GLU A 143 18.73 -10.99 11.53
CA GLU A 143 18.52 -12.19 12.34
C GLU A 143 18.03 -13.36 11.45
N MET A 144 18.87 -13.78 10.51
CA MET A 144 18.55 -14.76 9.44
C MET A 144 17.91 -16.05 9.93
N ASP A 145 18.42 -16.63 11.04
CA ASP A 145 17.92 -17.90 11.56
C ASP A 145 16.50 -17.76 12.15
N LYS A 146 16.21 -16.63 12.81
CA LYS A 146 14.89 -16.34 13.34
C LYS A 146 13.90 -16.06 12.21
N ALA A 147 14.33 -15.31 11.21
CA ALA A 147 13.53 -15.06 10.01
C ALA A 147 13.11 -16.38 9.34
N LEU A 148 14.07 -17.28 9.12
CA LEU A 148 13.79 -18.58 8.53
C LEU A 148 12.81 -19.42 9.37
N ALA A 149 12.97 -19.42 10.70
CA ALA A 149 12.07 -20.14 11.59
C ALA A 149 10.61 -19.61 11.51
N CYS A 150 10.43 -18.29 11.39
CA CYS A 150 9.12 -17.67 11.19
C CYS A 150 8.53 -18.06 9.82
N TYR A 151 9.32 -18.02 8.75
CA TYR A 151 8.87 -18.42 7.41
C TYR A 151 8.50 -19.91 7.35
N GLN A 152 9.25 -20.78 8.03
CA GLN A 152 8.90 -22.21 8.11
C GLN A 152 7.54 -22.41 8.78
N LYS A 153 7.26 -21.72 9.88
CA LYS A 153 5.94 -21.75 10.53
C LYS A 153 4.84 -21.23 9.60
N ALA A 154 5.09 -20.13 8.89
CA ALA A 154 4.13 -19.59 7.93
C ALA A 154 3.80 -20.63 6.85
N ASN A 155 4.82 -21.30 6.30
CA ASN A 155 4.66 -22.34 5.30
C ASN A 155 3.93 -23.59 5.83
N GLU A 156 4.10 -23.95 7.10
CA GLU A 156 3.34 -25.03 7.74
C GLU A 156 1.85 -24.70 7.87
N ILE A 157 1.52 -23.40 8.09
CA ILE A 157 0.15 -22.92 8.25
C ILE A 157 -0.54 -22.81 6.89
N ASP A 158 0.07 -22.10 5.94
CA ASP A 158 -0.42 -21.95 4.56
C ASP A 158 0.73 -22.01 3.54
N PRO A 159 1.01 -23.19 2.97
CA PRO A 159 2.05 -23.36 1.95
C PRO A 159 1.77 -22.61 0.65
N THR A 160 0.56 -22.12 0.46
CA THR A 160 0.10 -21.45 -0.77
C THR A 160 0.03 -19.93 -0.63
N ASP A 161 0.42 -19.38 0.53
CA ASP A 161 0.41 -17.95 0.76
C ASP A 161 1.40 -17.24 -0.18
N PRO A 162 0.94 -16.32 -1.03
CA PRO A 162 1.79 -15.65 -2.02
C PRO A 162 2.83 -14.73 -1.37
N TYR A 163 2.51 -14.13 -0.23
CA TYR A 163 3.44 -13.24 0.48
C TYR A 163 4.59 -14.00 1.13
N TYR A 164 4.35 -15.25 1.57
CA TYR A 164 5.42 -16.15 1.98
C TYR A 164 6.48 -16.34 0.87
N ILE A 165 6.03 -16.53 -0.38
CA ILE A 165 6.92 -16.71 -1.53
C ILE A 165 7.77 -15.45 -1.76
N VAL A 166 7.16 -14.27 -1.63
CA VAL A 166 7.84 -12.96 -1.76
C VAL A 166 8.88 -12.78 -0.66
N SER A 167 8.52 -13.05 0.59
CA SER A 167 9.43 -12.93 1.74
C SER A 167 10.59 -13.92 1.66
N MET A 168 10.35 -15.14 1.16
CA MET A 168 11.42 -16.12 0.89
C MET A 168 12.36 -15.66 -0.23
N ALA A 169 11.87 -14.92 -1.24
CA ALA A 169 12.74 -14.33 -2.25
C ALA A 169 13.69 -13.30 -1.61
N ASN A 170 13.17 -12.42 -0.75
CA ASN A 170 13.96 -11.43 -0.01
C ASN A 170 14.99 -12.12 0.93
N TYR A 171 14.58 -13.21 1.60
CA TYR A 171 15.48 -14.00 2.44
C TYR A 171 16.65 -14.57 1.65
N TYR A 172 16.40 -15.20 0.49
CA TYR A 172 17.47 -15.75 -0.34
C TYR A 172 18.35 -14.65 -0.95
N GLU A 173 17.80 -13.48 -1.27
CA GLU A 173 18.60 -12.31 -1.68
C GLU A 173 19.56 -11.87 -0.58
N ALA A 174 19.07 -11.72 0.66
CA ALA A 174 19.89 -11.38 1.81
C ALA A 174 20.97 -12.41 2.11
N LYS A 175 20.66 -13.70 1.89
CA LYS A 175 21.61 -14.82 2.02
C LYS A 175 22.67 -14.85 0.92
N GLY A 176 22.43 -14.15 -0.19
CA GLY A 176 23.29 -14.17 -1.38
C GLY A 176 23.04 -15.36 -2.32
N ASP A 177 22.00 -16.15 -2.08
CA ASP A 177 21.58 -17.26 -2.93
C ASP A 177 20.69 -16.74 -4.07
N LYS A 178 21.37 -16.26 -5.13
CA LYS A 178 20.71 -15.61 -6.25
C LYS A 178 19.78 -16.53 -7.03
N GLU A 179 20.13 -17.81 -7.13
CA GLU A 179 19.37 -18.80 -7.90
C GLU A 179 18.05 -19.11 -7.19
N ALA A 180 18.10 -19.36 -5.88
CA ALA A 180 16.91 -19.60 -5.08
C ALA A 180 16.01 -18.34 -5.03
N ALA A 181 16.60 -17.14 -4.90
CA ALA A 181 15.85 -15.89 -4.94
C ALA A 181 15.11 -15.71 -6.27
N GLU A 182 15.78 -15.94 -7.40
CA GLU A 182 15.16 -15.83 -8.72
C GLU A 182 14.02 -16.83 -8.90
N GLN A 183 14.19 -18.06 -8.43
CA GLN A 183 13.14 -19.07 -8.47
C GLN A 183 11.88 -18.61 -7.68
N GLN A 184 12.06 -18.06 -6.48
CA GLN A 184 10.95 -17.54 -5.68
C GLN A 184 10.27 -16.33 -6.37
N ILE A 185 11.05 -15.39 -6.93
CA ILE A 185 10.51 -14.25 -7.69
C ILE A 185 9.61 -14.73 -8.83
N ARG A 186 10.09 -15.71 -9.62
CA ARG A 186 9.29 -16.27 -10.72
C ARG A 186 8.00 -16.93 -10.21
N SER A 187 8.11 -17.70 -9.12
CA SER A 187 6.95 -18.33 -8.50
C SER A 187 5.92 -17.32 -7.98
N ALA A 188 6.37 -16.22 -7.38
CA ALA A 188 5.51 -15.13 -6.94
C ALA A 188 4.78 -14.48 -8.12
N LEU A 189 5.50 -14.16 -9.18
CA LEU A 189 4.95 -13.47 -10.35
C LEU A 189 3.83 -14.27 -11.06
N VAL A 190 3.95 -15.61 -11.15
CA VAL A 190 2.92 -16.45 -11.77
C VAL A 190 1.81 -16.87 -10.82
N ASN A 191 1.90 -16.56 -9.54
CA ASN A 191 0.89 -16.91 -8.54
C ASN A 191 -0.39 -16.08 -8.74
N GLU A 192 -1.51 -16.72 -9.07
CA GLU A 192 -2.79 -16.06 -9.30
C GLU A 192 -3.39 -15.38 -8.07
N LYS A 193 -2.99 -15.80 -6.86
CA LYS A 193 -3.46 -15.22 -5.60
C LYS A 193 -2.75 -13.91 -5.23
N LEU A 194 -1.58 -13.63 -5.83
CA LEU A 194 -0.87 -12.38 -5.59
C LEU A 194 -1.52 -11.26 -6.39
N ASP A 195 -1.76 -10.13 -5.73
CA ASP A 195 -2.34 -8.96 -6.39
C ASP A 195 -1.41 -8.36 -7.45
N VAL A 196 -2.01 -7.73 -8.46
CA VAL A 196 -1.28 -7.23 -9.63
C VAL A 196 -0.31 -6.10 -9.26
N GLU A 197 -0.65 -5.24 -8.31
CA GLU A 197 0.22 -4.15 -7.86
C GLU A 197 1.52 -4.69 -7.25
N THR A 198 1.42 -5.71 -6.39
CA THR A 198 2.58 -6.40 -5.83
C THR A 198 3.41 -7.08 -6.93
N LYS A 199 2.76 -7.73 -7.92
CA LYS A 199 3.46 -8.32 -9.08
C LYS A 199 4.22 -7.28 -9.89
N VAL A 200 3.63 -6.12 -10.18
CA VAL A 200 4.25 -5.00 -10.89
C VAL A 200 5.50 -4.51 -10.14
N ASN A 201 5.40 -4.34 -8.82
CA ASN A 201 6.52 -3.92 -7.98
C ASN A 201 7.68 -4.93 -7.99
N ILE A 202 7.37 -6.23 -7.85
CA ILE A 202 8.38 -7.30 -7.91
C ILE A 202 9.04 -7.33 -9.30
N LEU A 203 8.25 -7.26 -10.35
CA LEU A 203 8.73 -7.29 -11.73
C LEU A 203 9.62 -6.10 -12.07
N SER A 204 9.26 -4.90 -11.61
CA SER A 204 10.08 -3.68 -11.75
C SER A 204 11.47 -3.87 -11.15
N ARG A 205 11.53 -4.37 -9.92
CA ARG A 205 12.81 -4.66 -9.22
C ARG A 205 13.60 -5.74 -9.95
N TYR A 206 12.95 -6.79 -10.41
CA TYR A 206 13.57 -7.90 -11.13
C TYR A 206 14.21 -7.43 -12.45
N ILE A 207 13.50 -6.62 -13.25
CA ILE A 207 14.01 -6.06 -14.51
C ILE A 207 15.20 -5.15 -14.25
N LEU A 208 15.11 -4.25 -13.26
CA LEU A 208 16.21 -3.35 -12.91
C LEU A 208 17.48 -4.16 -12.56
N LYS A 209 17.33 -5.26 -11.83
CA LYS A 209 18.42 -6.16 -11.48
C LYS A 209 19.03 -6.85 -12.70
N LEU A 210 18.19 -7.34 -13.62
CA LEU A 210 18.65 -7.95 -14.87
C LEU A 210 19.47 -6.97 -15.72
N GLN A 211 19.01 -5.72 -15.82
CA GLN A 211 19.73 -4.65 -16.55
C GLN A 211 21.09 -4.34 -15.90
N GLN A 212 21.16 -4.24 -14.58
CA GLN A 212 22.40 -3.97 -13.86
C GLN A 212 23.41 -5.11 -13.99
N THR A 213 22.97 -6.35 -13.98
CA THR A 213 23.83 -7.54 -14.06
C THR A 213 24.18 -7.95 -15.48
N LYS A 214 23.65 -7.24 -16.49
CA LYS A 214 23.75 -7.58 -17.91
C LYS A 214 23.31 -9.02 -18.22
N GLN A 215 22.47 -9.60 -17.41
CA GLN A 215 21.85 -10.89 -17.68
C GLN A 215 20.80 -10.71 -18.77
N GLY A 216 20.66 -11.74 -19.64
CA GLY A 216 19.72 -11.67 -20.76
C GLY A 216 18.28 -11.47 -20.27
N THR A 217 17.60 -10.48 -20.85
CA THR A 217 16.22 -10.12 -20.51
C THR A 217 15.18 -11.04 -21.21
N GLU A 218 15.61 -12.04 -21.97
CA GLU A 218 14.72 -12.94 -22.71
C GLU A 218 13.77 -13.72 -21.82
N ASN A 219 14.24 -14.17 -20.66
CA ASN A 219 13.40 -14.84 -19.66
C ASN A 219 12.30 -13.95 -19.09
N ALA A 220 12.50 -12.64 -19.05
CA ALA A 220 11.50 -11.70 -18.62
C ALA A 220 10.31 -11.61 -19.59
N ASN A 221 10.52 -11.84 -20.90
CA ASN A 221 9.42 -11.82 -21.86
C ASN A 221 8.33 -12.83 -21.55
N HIS A 222 8.73 -14.05 -21.19
CA HIS A 222 7.76 -15.10 -20.82
C HIS A 222 6.96 -14.71 -19.58
N LEU A 223 7.62 -14.10 -18.58
CA LEU A 223 6.92 -13.61 -17.37
C LEU A 223 5.90 -12.53 -17.73
N PHE A 224 6.27 -11.56 -18.58
CA PHE A 224 5.32 -10.54 -19.05
C PHE A 224 4.14 -11.14 -19.80
N GLN A 225 4.38 -12.11 -20.69
CA GLN A 225 3.31 -12.78 -21.43
C GLN A 225 2.34 -13.48 -20.45
N THR A 226 2.87 -14.25 -19.50
CA THR A 226 2.04 -14.92 -18.47
C THR A 226 1.24 -13.90 -17.65
N LEU A 227 1.87 -12.77 -17.24
CA LEU A 227 1.18 -11.75 -16.47
C LEU A 227 0.12 -11.01 -17.28
N LEU A 228 0.37 -10.74 -18.54
CA LEU A 228 -0.61 -10.11 -19.44
C LEU A 228 -1.77 -11.04 -19.80
N GLU A 229 -1.55 -12.38 -19.78
CA GLU A 229 -2.63 -13.36 -19.88
C GLU A 229 -3.52 -13.35 -18.62
N GLN A 230 -2.93 -13.21 -17.43
CA GLN A 230 -3.66 -13.11 -16.16
C GLN A 230 -4.35 -11.76 -15.97
N HIS A 231 -3.71 -10.67 -16.45
CA HIS A 231 -4.15 -9.29 -16.26
C HIS A 231 -4.14 -8.51 -17.59
N PRO A 232 -5.01 -8.88 -18.55
CA PRO A 232 -4.95 -8.36 -19.91
C PRO A 232 -5.29 -6.86 -20.03
N GLU A 233 -5.94 -6.30 -19.01
CA GLU A 233 -6.32 -4.89 -18.99
C GLU A 233 -5.37 -4.01 -18.15
N ASP A 234 -4.30 -4.59 -17.61
CA ASP A 234 -3.37 -3.82 -16.77
C ASP A 234 -2.46 -2.94 -17.64
N ILE A 235 -2.55 -1.64 -17.41
CA ILE A 235 -1.85 -0.60 -18.17
C ILE A 235 -0.37 -0.57 -17.81
N ASP A 236 -0.04 -0.69 -16.54
CA ASP A 236 1.33 -0.63 -16.04
C ASP A 236 2.16 -1.79 -16.57
N LEU A 237 1.59 -3.00 -16.59
CA LEU A 237 2.23 -4.17 -17.19
C LEU A 237 2.51 -3.97 -18.68
N LYS A 238 1.58 -3.39 -19.45
CA LYS A 238 1.79 -3.10 -20.88
C LYS A 238 2.87 -2.06 -21.10
N LEU A 239 2.86 -0.97 -20.32
CA LEU A 239 3.89 0.07 -20.38
C LEU A 239 5.28 -0.49 -20.07
N MET A 240 5.38 -1.30 -19.01
CA MET A 240 6.63 -1.94 -18.61
C MET A 240 7.13 -2.92 -19.68
N TYR A 241 6.24 -3.74 -20.25
CA TYR A 241 6.60 -4.68 -21.28
C TYR A 241 7.06 -3.95 -22.56
N GLY A 242 6.34 -2.90 -22.97
CA GLY A 242 6.78 -2.03 -24.07
C GLY A 242 8.18 -1.45 -23.84
N GLY A 243 8.47 -0.96 -22.63
CA GLY A 243 9.79 -0.48 -22.23
C GLY A 243 10.89 -1.55 -22.30
N LEU A 244 10.59 -2.77 -21.84
CA LEU A 244 11.52 -3.90 -21.95
C LEU A 244 11.80 -4.28 -23.41
N LEU A 245 10.76 -4.37 -24.24
CA LEU A 245 10.88 -4.66 -25.67
C LEU A 245 11.70 -3.59 -26.41
N MET A 246 11.54 -2.32 -26.04
CA MET A 246 12.38 -1.22 -26.53
C MET A 246 13.86 -1.44 -26.19
N ALA A 247 14.16 -1.81 -24.95
CA ALA A 247 15.52 -2.08 -24.50
C ALA A 247 16.15 -3.29 -25.24
N GLN A 248 15.31 -4.24 -25.69
CA GLN A 248 15.72 -5.40 -26.49
C GLN A 248 15.82 -5.10 -27.99
N GLY A 249 15.47 -3.89 -28.44
CA GLY A 249 15.43 -3.51 -29.86
C GLY A 249 14.21 -4.06 -30.62
N LYS A 250 13.22 -4.63 -29.94
CA LYS A 250 11.98 -5.17 -30.51
C LYS A 250 10.94 -4.06 -30.72
N THR A 251 11.26 -3.15 -31.63
CA THR A 251 10.55 -1.88 -31.81
C THR A 251 9.07 -2.06 -32.15
N GLU A 252 8.74 -2.99 -33.06
CA GLU A 252 7.35 -3.20 -33.51
C GLU A 252 6.48 -3.81 -32.39
N GLU A 253 7.04 -4.77 -31.65
CA GLU A 253 6.35 -5.37 -30.51
C GLU A 253 6.11 -4.33 -29.40
N ALA A 254 7.09 -3.45 -29.14
CA ALA A 254 6.95 -2.35 -28.20
C ALA A 254 5.87 -1.35 -28.63
N LYS A 255 5.88 -0.96 -29.91
CA LYS A 255 4.86 -0.06 -30.50
C LYS A 255 3.46 -0.62 -30.28
N PHE A 256 3.27 -1.92 -30.51
CA PHE A 256 1.99 -2.59 -30.29
C PHE A 256 1.52 -2.47 -28.84
N GLN A 257 2.40 -2.69 -27.84
CA GLN A 257 2.02 -2.54 -26.43
C GLN A 257 1.57 -1.10 -26.10
N PHE A 258 2.30 -0.10 -26.56
CA PHE A 258 1.93 1.30 -26.32
C PHE A 258 0.64 1.72 -27.05
N GLN A 259 0.36 1.16 -28.23
CA GLN A 259 -0.91 1.37 -28.93
C GLN A 259 -2.09 0.82 -28.15
N LEU A 260 -1.97 -0.41 -27.60
CA LEU A 260 -2.99 -0.98 -26.73
C LEU A 260 -3.28 -0.06 -25.51
N VAL A 261 -2.25 0.51 -24.92
CA VAL A 261 -2.44 1.46 -23.81
C VAL A 261 -3.21 2.70 -24.25
N THR A 262 -2.89 3.29 -25.41
CA THR A 262 -3.61 4.48 -25.91
C THR A 262 -5.05 4.18 -26.35
N GLU A 263 -5.36 2.94 -26.71
CA GLU A 263 -6.73 2.49 -27.01
C GLU A 263 -7.54 2.32 -25.72
N MET A 264 -6.92 1.78 -24.64
CA MET A 264 -7.58 1.56 -23.35
C MET A 264 -7.70 2.85 -22.56
N GLU A 265 -6.68 3.68 -22.58
CA GLU A 265 -6.59 4.97 -21.88
C GLU A 265 -6.09 6.07 -22.82
N PRO A 266 -7.00 6.70 -23.61
CA PRO A 266 -6.61 7.73 -24.60
C PRO A 266 -5.87 8.93 -24.00
N GLY A 267 -6.04 9.20 -22.70
CA GLY A 267 -5.35 10.25 -21.97
C GLY A 267 -3.95 9.90 -21.44
N ASN A 268 -3.45 8.68 -21.69
CA ASN A 268 -2.15 8.24 -21.17
C ASN A 268 -0.99 8.92 -21.90
N ALA A 269 -0.51 10.03 -21.32
CA ALA A 269 0.58 10.83 -21.90
C ALA A 269 1.89 10.03 -22.04
N GLY A 270 2.16 9.08 -21.14
CA GLY A 270 3.34 8.22 -21.18
C GLY A 270 3.37 7.34 -22.44
N ALA A 271 2.26 6.66 -22.75
CA ALA A 271 2.14 5.83 -23.94
C ALA A 271 2.28 6.65 -25.21
N TRP A 272 1.60 7.79 -25.32
CA TRP A 272 1.72 8.70 -26.45
C TRP A 272 3.15 9.19 -26.65
N GLN A 273 3.84 9.54 -25.58
CA GLN A 273 5.24 9.97 -25.65
C GLN A 273 6.16 8.86 -26.19
N GLN A 274 5.95 7.60 -25.76
CA GLN A 274 6.72 6.48 -26.29
C GLN A 274 6.46 6.22 -27.78
N LEU A 275 5.20 6.28 -28.21
CA LEU A 275 4.84 6.17 -29.62
C LEU A 275 5.47 7.29 -30.45
N LEU A 276 5.44 8.53 -29.96
CA LEU A 276 6.08 9.68 -30.64
C LEU A 276 7.60 9.49 -30.75
N ASN A 277 8.26 9.04 -29.66
CA ASN A 277 9.69 8.77 -29.68
C ASN A 277 10.06 7.69 -30.69
N LEU A 278 9.24 6.65 -30.83
CA LEU A 278 9.43 5.59 -31.82
C LEU A 278 9.28 6.12 -33.26
N ALA A 279 8.24 6.90 -33.51
CA ALA A 279 7.99 7.49 -34.85
C ALA A 279 9.11 8.46 -35.25
N LEU A 280 9.59 9.30 -34.29
CA LEU A 280 10.71 10.22 -34.55
C LEU A 280 12.01 9.47 -34.83
N LYS A 281 12.30 8.40 -34.08
CA LYS A 281 13.49 7.57 -34.27
C LYS A 281 13.46 6.82 -35.58
N GLY A 282 12.28 6.44 -36.06
CA GLY A 282 12.06 5.77 -37.36
C GLY A 282 11.92 6.72 -38.53
N GLU A 283 12.02 8.05 -38.30
CA GLU A 283 11.81 9.10 -39.33
C GLU A 283 10.43 8.99 -40.02
N ASP A 284 9.43 8.42 -39.34
CA ASP A 284 8.05 8.24 -39.84
C ASP A 284 7.22 9.52 -39.61
N ILE A 285 7.43 10.48 -40.50
CA ILE A 285 6.74 11.77 -40.41
C ILE A 285 5.20 11.66 -40.47
N PRO A 286 4.58 10.81 -41.32
CA PRO A 286 3.14 10.57 -41.29
C PRO A 286 2.64 10.13 -39.92
N GLU A 287 3.34 9.21 -39.26
CA GLU A 287 2.97 8.71 -37.91
C GLU A 287 3.15 9.78 -36.86
N VAL A 288 4.21 10.60 -36.92
CA VAL A 288 4.39 11.75 -36.01
C VAL A 288 3.19 12.70 -36.09
N ILE A 289 2.75 13.05 -37.29
CA ILE A 289 1.58 13.93 -37.50
C ILE A 289 0.32 13.27 -36.93
N ARG A 290 0.10 11.97 -37.16
CA ARG A 290 -1.05 11.22 -36.65
C ARG A 290 -1.08 11.26 -35.12
N ILE A 291 0.04 10.98 -34.44
CA ILE A 291 0.16 10.97 -33.00
C ILE A 291 -0.10 12.37 -32.42
N CYS A 292 0.54 13.42 -32.99
CA CYS A 292 0.32 14.78 -32.52
C CYS A 292 -1.13 15.24 -32.69
N THR A 293 -1.82 14.77 -33.72
CA THR A 293 -3.24 15.10 -33.96
C THR A 293 -4.14 14.35 -32.98
N ALA A 294 -3.81 13.11 -32.58
CA ALA A 294 -4.58 12.29 -31.68
C ALA A 294 -4.44 12.74 -30.20
N CYS A 295 -3.33 13.42 -29.86
CA CYS A 295 -3.09 13.93 -28.49
C CYS A 295 -3.75 15.31 -28.22
N MET A 296 -4.32 15.97 -29.23
CA MET A 296 -5.03 17.25 -29.09
C MET A 296 -6.50 17.02 -28.76
#